data_243c119659312767cfc1e6c4fbef6ef9
#
_entry.id   243c119659312767cfc1e6c4fbef6ef9
#
_cell.length_a   1.000
_cell.length_b   1.000
_cell.length_c   1.000
_cell.angle_alpha   90.00
_cell.angle_beta   90.00
_cell.angle_gamma   90.00
#
_symmetry.space_group_name_H-M   'P 1'
#
loop_
_entity.id
_entity.type
_entity.pdbx_description
1 polymer ?
#
loop_
_entity_poly.entity_id
_entity_poly.type
_entity_poly.pdbx_seq_one_letter_code
_entity_poly.pdbx_strand_id
1 'polypeptide(L)'
;MVHRYSTNYLALKDNPSYKNLDVVLRSVSDALSGETAYEQEHLQYDVADLARRRFFVNEYWGYWDINGDGNAVPIVATYAGSTLIRLEESPFPGGELPFVTIQYMSKPKTIFGEADAALIEDNQEISKNLTRGILDLFSRSANAQQGVMKGFLNKVNLDRFNEGKTYEFNHIGRSPSEAIYLHKYPEIPQSVMGFLNLQTAEAEALTGKMSFSSGISGNAYGRTAAGANNTQAATSEREMSFVDRISEGIKTLGRRLAKMNAYFLEDEDIMRM
;
A
#
# COMPACT_ATOMS: atom_id res chain seq x y z
N MET A 1 -11.09 -19.35 8.92
CA MET A 1 -10.81 -17.96 8.50
C MET A 1 -10.85 -17.05 9.71
N VAL A 2 -10.01 -16.02 9.78
CA VAL A 2 -10.01 -15.05 10.90
C VAL A 2 -10.32 -13.68 10.35
N HIS A 3 -11.33 -13.04 10.92
CA HIS A 3 -11.69 -11.64 10.66
C HIS A 3 -11.26 -10.81 11.87
N ARG A 4 -10.37 -9.84 11.65
CA ARG A 4 -9.88 -8.93 12.70
C ARG A 4 -10.48 -7.55 12.48
N TYR A 5 -11.06 -6.99 13.54
CA TYR A 5 -11.63 -5.64 13.50
C TYR A 5 -11.39 -4.90 14.83
N SER A 6 -11.36 -3.58 14.74
CA SER A 6 -11.21 -2.70 15.91
C SER A 6 -12.58 -2.31 16.46
N THR A 7 -12.76 -2.44 17.77
CA THR A 7 -14.00 -2.10 18.48
C THR A 7 -13.70 -1.48 19.83
N ASN A 8 -14.74 -1.11 20.57
CA ASN A 8 -14.65 -0.64 21.96
C ASN A 8 -15.50 -1.52 22.88
N TYR A 9 -15.30 -1.35 24.19
CA TYR A 9 -16.01 -2.12 25.21
C TYR A 9 -17.52 -1.96 25.15
N LEU A 10 -18.02 -0.73 24.92
CA LEU A 10 -19.45 -0.48 24.85
C LEU A 10 -20.12 -1.27 23.70
N ALA A 11 -19.51 -1.25 22.53
CA ALA A 11 -20.04 -1.98 21.37
C ALA A 11 -20.10 -3.50 21.61
N LEU A 12 -19.14 -4.05 22.38
CA LEU A 12 -19.21 -5.48 22.75
C LEU A 12 -20.29 -5.76 23.80
N LYS A 13 -20.49 -4.82 24.73
CA LYS A 13 -21.50 -4.97 25.80
C LYS A 13 -22.93 -4.98 25.26
N ASP A 14 -23.17 -4.25 24.16
CA ASP A 14 -24.49 -4.17 23.52
C ASP A 14 -24.91 -5.50 22.87
N ASN A 15 -23.96 -6.40 22.61
CA ASN A 15 -24.26 -7.72 22.05
C ASN A 15 -24.34 -8.79 23.13
N PRO A 16 -25.52 -9.40 23.35
CA PRO A 16 -25.72 -10.39 24.41
C PRO A 16 -24.96 -11.71 24.19
N SER A 17 -24.47 -11.98 22.98
CA SER A 17 -23.67 -13.18 22.69
C SER A 17 -22.26 -13.13 23.26
N TYR A 18 -21.77 -11.94 23.65
CA TYR A 18 -20.43 -11.79 24.19
C TYR A 18 -20.40 -11.95 25.72
N LYS A 19 -19.46 -12.78 26.19
CA LYS A 19 -19.24 -13.11 27.60
C LYS A 19 -17.82 -12.71 28.02
N ASN A 20 -17.53 -12.77 29.33
CA ASN A 20 -16.19 -12.51 29.90
C ASN A 20 -15.61 -11.10 29.60
N LEU A 21 -16.46 -10.11 29.38
CA LEU A 21 -16.04 -8.77 28.99
C LEU A 21 -15.28 -8.01 30.11
N ASP A 22 -15.53 -8.36 31.37
CA ASP A 22 -14.79 -7.84 32.53
C ASP A 22 -13.32 -8.29 32.54
N VAL A 23 -13.03 -9.50 32.04
CA VAL A 23 -11.67 -10.01 31.89
C VAL A 23 -10.95 -9.25 30.76
N VAL A 24 -11.66 -8.97 29.65
CA VAL A 24 -11.11 -8.20 28.52
C VAL A 24 -10.63 -6.83 28.99
N LEU A 25 -11.40 -6.11 29.82
CA LEU A 25 -11.00 -4.80 30.33
C LEU A 25 -9.69 -4.83 31.11
N ARG A 26 -9.40 -5.92 31.81
CA ARG A 26 -8.16 -6.10 32.59
C ARG A 26 -6.96 -6.46 31.73
N SER A 27 -7.18 -7.19 30.64
CA SER A 27 -6.14 -7.73 29.76
C SER A 27 -5.83 -6.84 28.54
N VAL A 28 -6.52 -5.72 28.39
CA VAL A 28 -6.39 -4.83 27.21
C VAL A 28 -4.98 -4.24 27.03
N SER A 29 -4.19 -4.12 28.11
CA SER A 29 -2.78 -3.74 27.98
C SER A 29 -1.95 -4.72 27.15
N ASP A 30 -2.32 -6.01 27.19
CA ASP A 30 -1.59 -7.07 26.46
C ASP A 30 -2.11 -7.23 25.02
N ALA A 31 -3.36 -6.83 24.76
CA ALA A 31 -3.97 -6.94 23.44
C ALA A 31 -3.37 -5.96 22.40
N LEU A 32 -2.74 -4.89 22.84
CA LEU A 32 -2.08 -3.89 21.99
C LEU A 32 -0.65 -4.31 21.58
N SER A 33 -0.05 -5.27 22.25
CA SER A 33 1.36 -5.65 22.08
C SER A 33 1.69 -6.41 20.77
N GLY A 34 0.69 -6.80 19.99
CA GLY A 34 0.85 -7.54 18.72
C GLY A 34 0.60 -6.72 17.45
N GLU A 35 0.56 -5.39 17.56
CA GLU A 35 0.18 -4.52 16.46
C GLU A 35 1.38 -4.07 15.61
N THR A 36 1.14 -3.91 14.30
CA THR A 36 2.12 -3.30 13.41
C THR A 36 2.35 -1.83 13.78
N ALA A 37 3.56 -1.31 13.56
CA ALA A 37 3.93 0.08 13.89
C ALA A 37 2.94 1.12 13.28
N TYR A 38 2.35 0.80 12.13
CA TYR A 38 1.34 1.64 11.47
C TYR A 38 0.01 1.70 12.23
N GLU A 39 -0.43 0.58 12.80
CA GLU A 39 -1.66 0.49 13.59
C GLU A 39 -1.48 1.19 14.94
N GLN A 40 -0.29 1.10 15.55
CA GLN A 40 0.06 1.80 16.79
C GLN A 40 0.05 3.33 16.62
N GLU A 41 0.51 3.85 15.49
CA GLU A 41 0.55 5.29 15.23
C GLU A 41 -0.85 5.92 15.13
N HIS A 42 -1.84 5.16 14.66
CA HIS A 42 -3.23 5.61 14.57
C HIS A 42 -4.05 5.40 15.86
N LEU A 43 -3.56 4.56 16.79
CA LEU A 43 -4.21 4.27 18.06
C LEU A 43 -3.66 5.09 19.25
N GLN A 44 -2.77 6.03 19.00
CA GLN A 44 -2.09 6.86 20.00
C GLN A 44 -2.98 7.77 20.85
N TYR A 45 -4.29 7.70 20.70
CA TYR A 45 -5.20 8.35 21.66
C TYR A 45 -5.38 7.43 22.88
N ASP A 46 -4.56 7.66 23.88
CA ASP A 46 -4.76 7.10 25.24
C ASP A 46 -6.05 7.71 25.82
N VAL A 47 -7.16 7.07 25.48
CA VAL A 47 -8.45 7.48 26.04
C VAL A 47 -8.47 6.96 27.47
N ALA A 48 -8.42 7.88 28.43
CA ALA A 48 -8.51 7.56 29.86
C ALA A 48 -9.84 6.85 30.23
N ASP A 49 -10.85 6.95 29.36
CA ASP A 49 -12.14 6.28 29.50
C ASP A 49 -12.05 4.83 28.97
N LEU A 50 -12.02 3.87 29.90
CA LEU A 50 -11.99 2.43 29.58
C LEU A 50 -13.14 1.99 28.67
N ALA A 51 -14.31 2.62 28.76
CA ALA A 51 -15.47 2.26 27.97
C ALA A 51 -15.30 2.60 26.46
N ARG A 52 -14.53 3.64 26.16
CA ARG A 52 -14.23 4.09 24.80
C ARG A 52 -12.92 3.57 24.25
N ARG A 53 -12.10 2.94 25.07
CA ARG A 53 -10.82 2.40 24.66
C ARG A 53 -11.01 1.40 23.56
N ARG A 54 -10.26 1.55 22.46
CA ARG A 54 -10.28 0.64 21.32
C ARG A 54 -9.34 -0.52 21.54
N PHE A 55 -9.73 -1.68 21.04
CA PHE A 55 -8.92 -2.88 20.99
C PHE A 55 -9.34 -3.74 19.81
N PHE A 56 -8.47 -4.68 19.45
CA PHE A 56 -8.74 -5.59 18.35
C PHE A 56 -9.47 -6.84 18.85
N VAL A 57 -10.43 -7.24 18.05
CA VAL A 57 -11.17 -8.47 18.22
C VAL A 57 -10.89 -9.36 17.01
N ASN A 58 -10.59 -10.63 17.29
CA ASN A 58 -10.39 -11.65 16.28
C ASN A 58 -11.58 -12.60 16.29
N GLU A 59 -12.27 -12.69 15.18
CA GLU A 59 -13.41 -13.56 14.97
C GLU A 59 -12.99 -14.71 14.06
N TYR A 60 -12.91 -15.92 14.62
CA TYR A 60 -12.56 -17.13 13.91
C TYR A 60 -13.81 -17.83 13.40
N TRP A 61 -13.83 -18.13 12.12
CA TRP A 61 -14.83 -18.93 11.45
C TRP A 61 -14.18 -20.19 10.90
N GLY A 62 -14.68 -21.36 11.31
CA GLY A 62 -14.10 -22.62 10.91
C GLY A 62 -14.83 -23.80 11.53
N TYR A 63 -14.17 -24.94 11.57
CA TYR A 63 -14.70 -26.16 12.13
C TYR A 63 -13.95 -26.51 13.40
N TRP A 64 -14.67 -26.93 14.42
CA TRP A 64 -14.10 -27.37 15.69
C TRP A 64 -15.05 -28.35 16.38
N ASP A 65 -14.49 -29.28 17.13
CA ASP A 65 -15.26 -30.17 17.99
C ASP A 65 -15.55 -29.45 19.33
N ILE A 66 -16.75 -28.86 19.44
CA ILE A 66 -17.20 -28.18 20.67
C ILE A 66 -17.63 -29.19 21.73
N ASN A 67 -18.21 -30.32 21.30
CA ASN A 67 -18.86 -31.28 22.18
C ASN A 67 -17.90 -32.37 22.71
N GLY A 68 -16.72 -32.50 22.11
CA GLY A 68 -15.73 -33.53 22.45
C GLY A 68 -16.15 -34.93 21.98
N ASP A 69 -17.03 -35.00 20.97
CA ASP A 69 -17.56 -36.28 20.42
C ASP A 69 -16.73 -36.77 19.19
N GLY A 70 -15.68 -36.06 18.83
CA GLY A 70 -14.83 -36.34 17.68
C GLY A 70 -15.38 -35.79 16.35
N ASN A 71 -16.53 -35.14 16.36
CA ASN A 71 -17.13 -34.50 15.17
C ASN A 71 -16.87 -32.99 15.14
N ALA A 72 -16.27 -32.52 14.06
CA ALA A 72 -16.05 -31.07 13.87
C ALA A 72 -17.31 -30.42 13.30
N VAL A 73 -17.89 -29.47 14.05
CA VAL A 73 -19.04 -28.65 13.62
C VAL A 73 -18.57 -27.26 13.21
N PRO A 74 -19.29 -26.59 12.29
CA PRO A 74 -18.96 -25.21 11.92
C PRO A 74 -19.21 -24.27 13.10
N ILE A 75 -18.22 -23.47 13.46
CA ILE A 75 -18.27 -22.59 14.64
C ILE A 75 -17.89 -21.15 14.32
N VAL A 76 -18.33 -20.25 15.19
CA VAL A 76 -17.77 -18.91 15.34
C VAL A 76 -17.19 -18.78 16.75
N ALA A 77 -15.92 -18.43 16.81
CA ALA A 77 -15.22 -18.13 18.06
C ALA A 77 -14.63 -16.73 18.00
N THR A 78 -14.89 -15.91 19.00
CA THR A 78 -14.42 -14.53 19.04
C THR A 78 -13.56 -14.30 20.27
N TYR A 79 -12.37 -13.75 20.07
CA TYR A 79 -11.49 -13.39 21.20
C TYR A 79 -11.03 -11.95 21.12
N ALA A 80 -10.84 -11.37 22.32
CA ALA A 80 -10.14 -10.10 22.51
C ALA A 80 -8.86 -10.39 23.30
N GLY A 81 -7.70 -10.14 22.67
CA GLY A 81 -6.43 -10.60 23.21
C GLY A 81 -6.39 -12.13 23.37
N SER A 82 -6.16 -12.62 24.58
CA SER A 82 -6.19 -14.05 24.94
C SER A 82 -7.55 -14.52 25.48
N THR A 83 -8.53 -13.61 25.63
CA THR A 83 -9.82 -13.91 26.25
C THR A 83 -10.85 -14.31 25.20
N LEU A 84 -11.41 -15.52 25.35
CA LEU A 84 -12.53 -15.99 24.54
C LEU A 84 -13.81 -15.30 25.02
N ILE A 85 -14.47 -14.54 24.14
CA ILE A 85 -15.68 -13.77 24.44
C ILE A 85 -16.94 -14.35 23.81
N ARG A 86 -16.82 -15.18 22.77
CA ARG A 86 -17.92 -15.86 22.10
C ARG A 86 -17.45 -17.21 21.57
N LEU A 87 -18.24 -18.24 21.76
CA LEU A 87 -18.08 -19.54 21.15
C LEU A 87 -19.46 -20.16 20.95
N GLU A 88 -19.85 -20.35 19.71
CA GLU A 88 -21.14 -20.94 19.34
C GLU A 88 -21.05 -21.62 17.97
N GLU A 89 -22.06 -22.42 17.64
CA GLU A 89 -22.19 -22.96 16.30
C GLU A 89 -22.48 -21.85 15.30
N SER A 90 -22.01 -22.01 14.07
CA SER A 90 -22.21 -21.03 13.01
C SER A 90 -23.70 -20.85 12.73
N PRO A 91 -24.23 -19.61 12.75
CA PRO A 91 -25.64 -19.37 12.43
C PRO A 91 -25.93 -19.50 10.93
N PHE A 92 -24.91 -19.67 10.08
CA PHE A 92 -25.09 -19.72 8.64
C PHE A 92 -25.51 -21.12 8.17
N PRO A 93 -26.53 -21.21 7.30
CA PRO A 93 -27.02 -22.49 6.78
C PRO A 93 -25.91 -23.29 6.07
N GLY A 94 -25.81 -24.58 6.40
CA GLY A 94 -24.85 -25.49 5.79
C GLY A 94 -23.40 -25.25 6.16
N GLY A 95 -23.10 -24.43 7.19
CA GLY A 95 -21.73 -24.17 7.65
C GLY A 95 -20.88 -23.36 6.66
N GLU A 96 -21.53 -22.67 5.74
CA GLU A 96 -20.82 -21.79 4.79
C GLU A 96 -20.16 -20.62 5.53
N LEU A 97 -18.95 -20.26 5.10
CA LEU A 97 -18.24 -19.10 5.66
C LEU A 97 -18.92 -17.80 5.19
N PRO A 98 -19.13 -16.79 6.06
CA PRO A 98 -19.81 -15.53 5.71
C PRO A 98 -18.95 -14.56 4.91
N PHE A 99 -17.98 -15.06 4.16
CA PHE A 99 -17.03 -14.25 3.41
C PHE A 99 -17.11 -14.56 1.92
N VAL A 100 -17.18 -13.53 1.11
CA VAL A 100 -17.01 -13.60 -0.35
C VAL A 100 -15.70 -12.89 -0.71
N THR A 101 -14.78 -13.61 -1.34
CA THR A 101 -13.51 -13.06 -1.77
C THR A 101 -13.63 -12.56 -3.20
N ILE A 102 -13.21 -11.32 -3.45
CA ILE A 102 -13.09 -10.72 -4.76
C ILE A 102 -11.63 -10.36 -4.95
N GLN A 103 -10.96 -11.05 -5.88
CA GLN A 103 -9.55 -10.82 -6.16
C GLN A 103 -9.40 -9.91 -7.38
N TYR A 104 -8.55 -8.89 -7.29
CA TYR A 104 -8.19 -8.06 -8.44
C TYR A 104 -7.42 -8.89 -9.49
N MET A 105 -6.23 -9.35 -9.14
CA MET A 105 -5.51 -10.39 -9.86
C MET A 105 -5.33 -11.59 -8.95
N SER A 106 -5.67 -12.78 -9.43
CA SER A 106 -5.55 -13.99 -8.63
C SER A 106 -4.09 -14.40 -8.48
N LYS A 107 -3.70 -14.68 -7.23
CA LYS A 107 -2.39 -15.22 -6.89
C LYS A 107 -2.53 -16.69 -6.47
N PRO A 108 -1.71 -17.61 -6.99
CA PRO A 108 -1.79 -19.01 -6.61
C PRO A 108 -1.64 -19.22 -5.09
N LYS A 109 -2.43 -20.16 -4.55
CA LYS A 109 -2.38 -20.59 -3.13
C LYS A 109 -2.70 -19.52 -2.08
N THR A 110 -3.33 -18.41 -2.44
CA THR A 110 -3.77 -17.37 -1.51
C THR A 110 -5.18 -16.91 -1.85
N ILE A 111 -5.92 -16.47 -0.82
CA ILE A 111 -7.24 -15.85 -0.98
C ILE A 111 -7.14 -14.36 -1.33
N PHE A 112 -5.96 -13.78 -1.18
CA PHE A 112 -5.70 -12.38 -1.50
C PHE A 112 -5.25 -12.26 -2.95
N GLY A 113 -5.75 -11.23 -3.63
CA GLY A 113 -5.28 -10.85 -4.95
C GLY A 113 -3.99 -10.04 -4.89
N GLU A 114 -3.40 -9.82 -6.04
CA GLU A 114 -2.26 -8.93 -6.23
C GLU A 114 -2.71 -7.61 -6.82
N ALA A 115 -2.16 -6.51 -6.34
CA ALA A 115 -2.46 -5.16 -6.84
C ALA A 115 -1.45 -4.74 -7.90
N ASP A 116 -1.87 -3.88 -8.85
CA ASP A 116 -0.95 -3.27 -9.83
C ASP A 116 0.24 -2.58 -9.15
N ALA A 117 -0.01 -1.92 -8.01
CA ALA A 117 1.04 -1.25 -7.25
C ALA A 117 2.14 -2.21 -6.75
N ALA A 118 1.78 -3.44 -6.36
CA ALA A 118 2.74 -4.45 -5.93
C ALA A 118 3.60 -4.96 -7.10
N LEU A 119 3.03 -5.03 -8.31
CA LEU A 119 3.78 -5.44 -9.50
C LEU A 119 4.86 -4.43 -9.92
N ILE A 120 4.62 -3.14 -9.71
CA ILE A 120 5.53 -2.07 -10.14
C ILE A 120 6.40 -1.52 -8.99
N GLU A 121 6.35 -2.12 -7.81
CA GLU A 121 7.08 -1.65 -6.62
C GLU A 121 8.58 -1.52 -6.90
N ASP A 122 9.19 -2.57 -7.47
CA ASP A 122 10.62 -2.59 -7.81
C ASP A 122 10.98 -1.51 -8.86
N ASN A 123 10.15 -1.36 -9.90
CA ASN A 123 10.35 -0.34 -10.94
C ASN A 123 10.25 1.08 -10.35
N GLN A 124 9.34 1.29 -9.41
CA GLN A 124 9.18 2.56 -8.72
C GLN A 124 10.38 2.86 -7.82
N GLU A 125 10.88 1.87 -7.09
CA GLU A 125 12.06 2.04 -6.23
C GLU A 125 13.31 2.37 -7.05
N ILE A 126 13.55 1.67 -8.14
CA ILE A 126 14.66 1.94 -9.06
C ILE A 126 14.54 3.37 -9.62
N SER A 127 13.38 3.75 -10.13
CA SER A 127 13.14 5.10 -10.70
C SER A 127 13.35 6.19 -9.66
N LYS A 128 12.89 5.99 -8.43
CA LYS A 128 13.10 6.90 -7.30
C LYS A 128 14.58 7.08 -6.97
N ASN A 129 15.34 5.98 -6.92
CA ASN A 129 16.77 6.03 -6.59
C ASN A 129 17.57 6.72 -7.70
N LEU A 130 17.27 6.44 -8.96
CA LEU A 130 17.87 7.15 -10.11
C LEU A 130 17.55 8.64 -10.10
N THR A 131 16.29 9.01 -9.90
CA THR A 131 15.87 10.41 -9.86
C THR A 131 16.57 11.17 -8.73
N ARG A 132 16.70 10.56 -7.53
CA ARG A 132 17.45 11.15 -6.42
C ARG A 132 18.93 11.34 -6.77
N GLY A 133 19.56 10.34 -7.39
CA GLY A 133 20.95 10.46 -7.83
C GLY A 133 21.16 11.57 -8.85
N ILE A 134 20.23 11.74 -9.79
CA ILE A 134 20.24 12.84 -10.75
C ILE A 134 20.13 14.20 -10.04
N LEU A 135 19.18 14.35 -9.11
CA LEU A 135 18.98 15.59 -8.34
C LEU A 135 20.21 15.94 -7.50
N ASP A 136 20.85 14.93 -6.88
CA ASP A 136 22.10 15.13 -6.12
C ASP A 136 23.25 15.63 -7.02
N LEU A 137 23.38 15.06 -8.22
CA LEU A 137 24.37 15.52 -9.19
C LEU A 137 24.07 16.96 -9.65
N PHE A 138 22.81 17.28 -9.94
CA PHE A 138 22.43 18.65 -10.28
C PHE A 138 22.72 19.63 -9.16
N SER A 139 22.38 19.28 -7.92
CA SER A 139 22.65 20.12 -6.75
C SER A 139 24.15 20.38 -6.56
N ARG A 140 24.98 19.35 -6.71
CA ARG A 140 26.44 19.47 -6.64
C ARG A 140 27.01 20.27 -7.80
N SER A 141 26.47 20.09 -9.00
CA SER A 141 26.90 20.82 -10.19
C SER A 141 26.52 22.33 -10.12
N ALA A 142 25.32 22.62 -9.59
CA ALA A 142 24.86 24.00 -9.39
C ALA A 142 25.67 24.75 -8.34
N ASN A 143 26.13 24.02 -7.29
CA ASN A 143 26.95 24.55 -6.21
C ASN A 143 28.39 24.02 -6.34
N ALA A 144 28.98 24.18 -7.54
CA ALA A 144 30.31 23.67 -7.83
C ALA A 144 31.33 24.16 -6.81
N GLN A 145 32.02 23.21 -6.15
CA GLN A 145 33.07 23.52 -5.20
C GLN A 145 34.23 24.18 -5.91
N GLN A 146 34.76 25.26 -5.31
CA GLN A 146 35.91 25.99 -5.81
C GLN A 146 37.06 25.84 -4.81
N GLY A 147 38.23 25.48 -5.29
CA GLY A 147 39.46 25.45 -4.52
C GLY A 147 40.30 26.67 -4.86
N VAL A 148 40.65 27.45 -3.87
CA VAL A 148 41.54 28.57 -4.02
C VAL A 148 42.90 28.26 -3.33
N MET A 149 43.99 28.46 -4.07
CA MET A 149 45.36 28.23 -3.52
C MET A 149 45.62 29.19 -2.36
N LYS A 150 46.16 28.68 -1.24
CA LYS A 150 46.49 29.52 -0.10
C LYS A 150 47.46 30.64 -0.47
N GLY A 151 47.15 31.89 -0.08
CA GLY A 151 47.94 33.07 -0.38
C GLY A 151 47.64 33.74 -1.72
N PHE A 152 46.83 33.12 -2.58
CA PHE A 152 46.39 33.73 -3.84
C PHE A 152 45.42 34.88 -3.63
N LEU A 153 44.46 34.70 -2.74
CA LEU A 153 43.53 35.77 -2.32
C LEU A 153 43.72 36.07 -0.83
N ASN A 154 43.72 37.36 -0.50
CA ASN A 154 43.60 37.79 0.90
C ASN A 154 42.10 37.68 1.34
N LYS A 155 41.81 37.80 2.64
CA LYS A 155 40.49 37.59 3.18
C LYS A 155 39.43 38.50 2.53
N VAL A 156 39.72 39.78 2.29
CA VAL A 156 38.80 40.72 1.67
C VAL A 156 38.49 40.35 0.21
N ASN A 157 39.51 39.94 -0.53
CA ASN A 157 39.32 39.50 -1.93
C ASN A 157 38.71 38.12 -2.05
N LEU A 158 38.85 37.23 -1.05
CA LEU A 158 38.16 35.98 -0.97
C LEU A 158 36.64 36.19 -0.75
N ASP A 159 36.27 37.14 0.10
CA ASP A 159 34.86 37.49 0.34
C ASP A 159 34.26 38.10 -0.94
N ARG A 160 34.98 39.00 -1.62
CA ARG A 160 34.57 39.57 -2.94
C ARG A 160 34.40 38.49 -4.00
N PHE A 161 35.32 37.52 -4.05
CA PHE A 161 35.26 36.40 -4.97
C PHE A 161 34.02 35.55 -4.73
N ASN A 162 33.71 35.23 -3.47
CA ASN A 162 32.52 34.46 -3.09
C ASN A 162 31.21 35.22 -3.40
N GLU A 163 31.25 36.58 -3.32
CA GLU A 163 30.11 37.45 -3.67
C GLU A 163 30.00 37.72 -5.15
N GLY A 164 30.89 37.20 -5.98
CA GLY A 164 30.90 37.48 -7.44
C GLY A 164 31.30 38.91 -7.82
N LYS A 165 31.96 39.64 -6.91
CA LYS A 165 32.46 41.01 -7.13
C LYS A 165 33.88 41.01 -7.72
N THR A 166 34.32 42.14 -8.26
CA THR A 166 35.69 42.34 -8.74
C THR A 166 36.69 42.18 -7.60
N TYR A 167 37.70 41.34 -7.77
CA TYR A 167 38.73 41.04 -6.79
C TYR A 167 40.13 41.17 -7.37
N GLU A 168 41.10 41.42 -6.49
CA GLU A 168 42.51 41.45 -6.80
C GLU A 168 43.21 40.23 -6.26
N PHE A 169 44.21 39.70 -6.96
CA PHE A 169 44.94 38.52 -6.54
C PHE A 169 46.44 38.79 -6.47
N ASN A 170 47.11 38.05 -5.58
CA ASN A 170 48.56 38.11 -5.43
C ASN A 170 49.20 37.23 -6.50
N HIS A 171 50.23 37.80 -7.19
CA HIS A 171 51.00 37.01 -8.14
C HIS A 171 51.98 36.11 -7.37
N ILE A 172 51.70 34.80 -7.35
CA ILE A 172 52.51 33.79 -6.66
C ILE A 172 53.30 32.90 -7.64
N GLY A 173 53.64 33.44 -8.80
CA GLY A 173 54.44 32.74 -9.82
C GLY A 173 53.67 31.68 -10.63
N ARG A 174 52.35 31.64 -10.53
CA ARG A 174 51.48 30.76 -11.30
C ARG A 174 50.35 31.53 -11.96
N SER A 175 49.77 30.97 -13.03
CA SER A 175 48.63 31.60 -13.70
C SER A 175 47.37 31.59 -12.82
N PRO A 176 46.47 32.57 -12.93
CA PRO A 176 45.22 32.58 -12.19
C PRO A 176 44.35 31.33 -12.40
N SER A 177 44.43 30.73 -13.58
CA SER A 177 43.73 29.49 -13.93
C SER A 177 44.25 28.26 -13.19
N GLU A 178 45.52 28.29 -12.73
CA GLU A 178 46.13 27.23 -11.92
C GLU A 178 45.89 27.43 -10.43
N ALA A 179 45.67 28.67 -10.00
CA ALA A 179 45.45 29.07 -8.63
C ALA A 179 44.01 28.86 -8.13
N ILE A 180 43.06 28.83 -9.07
CA ILE A 180 41.63 28.58 -8.80
C ILE A 180 41.25 27.28 -9.49
N TYR A 181 40.91 26.28 -8.71
CA TYR A 181 40.44 24.97 -9.17
C TYR A 181 38.90 24.92 -9.11
N LEU A 182 38.27 24.76 -10.27
CA LEU A 182 36.84 24.52 -10.39
C LEU A 182 36.61 23.02 -10.44
N HIS A 183 35.93 22.48 -9.44
CA HIS A 183 35.58 21.06 -9.43
C HIS A 183 34.55 20.77 -10.52
N LYS A 184 34.91 19.90 -11.47
CA LYS A 184 34.00 19.47 -12.53
C LYS A 184 33.29 18.20 -12.09
N TYR A 185 31.98 18.26 -11.99
CA TYR A 185 31.17 17.08 -11.77
C TYR A 185 30.89 16.37 -13.10
N PRO A 186 30.81 15.04 -13.10
CA PRO A 186 30.47 14.30 -14.31
C PRO A 186 29.10 14.69 -14.84
N GLU A 187 28.95 14.76 -16.13
CA GLU A 187 27.65 14.91 -16.79
C GLU A 187 26.81 13.65 -16.58
N ILE A 188 25.47 13.81 -16.56
CA ILE A 188 24.56 12.68 -16.46
C ILE A 188 24.64 11.91 -17.78
N PRO A 189 25.03 10.61 -17.77
CA PRO A 189 25.08 9.84 -18.98
C PRO A 189 23.69 9.72 -19.61
N GLN A 190 23.58 9.86 -20.92
CA GLN A 190 22.31 9.72 -21.64
C GLN A 190 21.67 8.34 -21.44
N SER A 191 22.46 7.31 -21.15
CA SER A 191 22.02 5.97 -20.77
C SER A 191 21.12 5.94 -19.54
N VAL A 192 21.31 6.85 -18.59
CA VAL A 192 20.47 6.95 -17.37
C VAL A 192 19.05 7.37 -17.73
N MET A 193 18.92 8.33 -18.66
CA MET A 193 17.60 8.75 -19.15
C MET A 193 16.93 7.64 -19.95
N GLY A 194 17.71 6.90 -20.76
CA GLY A 194 17.22 5.70 -21.46
C GLY A 194 16.73 4.62 -20.51
N PHE A 195 17.43 4.42 -19.38
CA PHE A 195 17.05 3.45 -18.38
C PHE A 195 15.77 3.85 -17.62
N LEU A 196 15.57 5.13 -17.30
CA LEU A 196 14.30 5.63 -16.73
C LEU A 196 13.11 5.37 -17.67
N ASN A 197 13.29 5.62 -18.97
CA ASN A 197 12.25 5.32 -19.96
C ASN A 197 11.98 3.81 -20.05
N LEU A 198 13.01 2.98 -19.94
CA LEU A 198 12.85 1.51 -19.91
C LEU A 198 12.03 1.07 -18.70
N GLN A 199 12.32 1.63 -17.50
CA GLN A 199 11.56 1.31 -16.29
C GLN A 199 10.09 1.70 -16.42
N THR A 200 9.79 2.84 -17.06
CA THR A 200 8.42 3.25 -17.33
C THR A 200 7.72 2.31 -18.30
N ALA A 201 8.39 1.93 -19.39
CA ALA A 201 7.84 0.99 -20.36
C ALA A 201 7.61 -0.41 -19.78
N GLU A 202 8.48 -0.85 -18.87
CA GLU A 202 8.36 -2.12 -18.16
C GLU A 202 7.17 -2.10 -17.19
N ALA A 203 6.99 -1.01 -16.43
CA ALA A 203 5.84 -0.83 -15.56
C ALA A 203 4.51 -0.80 -16.35
N GLU A 204 4.47 -0.14 -17.51
CA GLU A 204 3.33 -0.16 -18.42
C GLU A 204 3.05 -1.59 -18.96
N ALA A 205 4.08 -2.34 -19.30
CA ALA A 205 3.93 -3.72 -19.77
C ALA A 205 3.41 -4.66 -18.67
N LEU A 206 3.89 -4.50 -17.42
CA LEU A 206 3.45 -5.30 -16.28
C LEU A 206 1.99 -5.04 -15.91
N THR A 207 1.59 -3.76 -15.86
CA THR A 207 0.21 -3.38 -15.50
C THR A 207 -0.76 -3.52 -16.68
N GLY A 208 -0.25 -3.48 -17.92
CA GLY A 208 -1.06 -3.40 -19.12
C GLY A 208 -1.76 -2.04 -19.31
N LYS A 209 -1.43 -1.05 -18.47
CA LYS A 209 -1.94 0.32 -18.57
C LYS A 209 -0.89 1.19 -19.22
N MET A 210 -1.16 1.66 -20.42
CA MET A 210 -0.27 2.55 -21.14
C MET A 210 -0.62 4.02 -20.87
N SER A 211 0.37 4.88 -20.89
CA SER A 211 0.24 6.32 -20.63
C SER A 211 -0.81 7.01 -21.52
N PHE A 212 -1.05 6.50 -22.71
CA PHE A 212 -2.04 7.07 -23.61
C PHE A 212 -3.51 6.79 -23.19
N SER A 213 -3.78 5.74 -22.42
CA SER A 213 -5.14 5.43 -21.95
C SER A 213 -5.70 6.52 -21.02
N SER A 214 -4.80 7.32 -20.43
CA SER A 214 -5.13 8.49 -19.60
C SER A 214 -5.26 9.82 -20.36
N GLY A 215 -5.25 9.79 -21.70
CA GLY A 215 -5.41 11.00 -22.55
C GLY A 215 -4.12 11.80 -22.77
N ILE A 216 -2.99 11.31 -22.32
CA ILE A 216 -1.68 11.91 -22.62
C ILE A 216 -1.25 11.39 -23.99
N SER A 217 -1.20 12.29 -24.98
CA SER A 217 -0.86 11.98 -26.37
C SER A 217 0.47 11.23 -26.47
N GLY A 218 0.46 10.04 -27.02
CA GLY A 218 1.66 9.27 -27.18
C GLY A 218 1.97 8.88 -28.61
N ASN A 219 3.23 8.84 -28.92
CA ASN A 219 3.82 8.06 -30.00
C ASN A 219 3.61 6.53 -29.78
N ALA A 220 2.91 6.14 -28.72
CA ALA A 220 2.70 4.75 -28.29
C ALA A 220 1.76 3.96 -29.22
N TYR A 221 0.93 4.66 -30.01
CA TYR A 221 -0.03 3.99 -30.90
C TYR A 221 0.56 3.28 -32.12
N GLY A 222 1.87 3.36 -32.30
CA GLY A 222 2.38 2.95 -33.61
C GLY A 222 1.81 3.84 -34.73
N ARG A 223 2.43 3.81 -35.89
CA ARG A 223 2.07 4.68 -37.04
C ARG A 223 0.80 4.24 -37.78
N THR A 224 0.05 3.23 -37.29
CA THR A 224 -1.12 2.68 -37.98
C THR A 224 -2.34 2.58 -37.06
N ALA A 225 -3.52 2.89 -37.59
CA ALA A 225 -4.79 2.74 -36.89
C ALA A 225 -5.07 1.29 -36.40
N ALA A 226 -4.57 0.30 -37.12
CA ALA A 226 -4.69 -1.10 -36.71
C ALA A 226 -3.87 -1.43 -35.47
N GLY A 227 -2.66 -0.85 -35.32
CA GLY A 227 -1.85 -0.99 -34.12
C GLY A 227 -2.50 -0.37 -32.90
N ALA A 228 -3.11 0.81 -33.04
CA ALA A 228 -3.85 1.48 -31.98
C ALA A 228 -5.05 0.65 -31.52
N ASN A 229 -5.84 0.12 -32.43
CA ASN A 229 -7.01 -0.71 -32.13
C ASN A 229 -6.62 -2.01 -31.43
N ASN A 230 -5.55 -2.68 -31.85
CA ASN A 230 -5.09 -3.91 -31.21
C ASN A 230 -4.58 -3.66 -29.77
N THR A 231 -3.88 -2.57 -29.55
CA THR A 231 -3.39 -2.20 -28.22
C THR A 231 -4.54 -1.84 -27.27
N GLN A 232 -5.54 -1.12 -27.77
CA GLN A 232 -6.73 -0.77 -27.02
C GLN A 232 -7.57 -2.02 -26.69
N ALA A 233 -7.69 -2.98 -27.62
CA ALA A 233 -8.39 -4.24 -27.38
C ALA A 233 -7.71 -5.06 -26.29
N ALA A 234 -6.38 -5.19 -26.28
CA ALA A 234 -5.65 -5.93 -25.27
C ALA A 234 -5.76 -5.32 -23.87
N THR A 235 -5.78 -3.98 -23.77
CA THR A 235 -6.01 -3.27 -22.51
C THR A 235 -7.43 -3.51 -22.00
N SER A 236 -8.42 -3.46 -22.91
CA SER A 236 -9.83 -3.70 -22.59
C SER A 236 -10.08 -5.13 -22.09
N GLU A 237 -9.39 -6.15 -22.63
CA GLU A 237 -9.53 -7.54 -22.18
C GLU A 237 -9.09 -7.71 -20.70
N ARG A 238 -8.02 -7.07 -20.28
CA ARG A 238 -7.59 -7.10 -18.87
C ARG A 238 -8.61 -6.42 -17.93
N GLU A 239 -9.13 -5.28 -18.33
CA GLU A 239 -10.14 -4.56 -17.56
C GLU A 239 -11.44 -5.38 -17.48
N MET A 240 -11.87 -6.01 -18.58
CA MET A 240 -13.02 -6.91 -18.60
C MET A 240 -12.83 -8.11 -17.65
N SER A 241 -11.65 -8.71 -17.63
CA SER A 241 -11.35 -9.81 -16.69
C SER A 241 -11.51 -9.41 -15.22
N PHE A 242 -11.17 -8.18 -14.87
CA PHE A 242 -11.40 -7.64 -13.53
C PHE A 242 -12.89 -7.43 -13.23
N VAL A 243 -13.62 -6.84 -14.18
CA VAL A 243 -15.08 -6.65 -14.09
C VAL A 243 -15.81 -7.99 -13.94
N ASP A 244 -15.39 -9.02 -14.67
CA ASP A 244 -15.96 -10.36 -14.58
C ASP A 244 -15.75 -10.98 -13.18
N ARG A 245 -14.57 -10.79 -12.57
CA ARG A 245 -14.32 -11.28 -11.19
C ARG A 245 -15.17 -10.57 -10.15
N ILE A 246 -15.33 -9.25 -10.27
CA ILE A 246 -16.26 -8.49 -9.40
C ILE A 246 -17.69 -9.01 -9.59
N SER A 247 -18.13 -9.17 -10.82
CA SER A 247 -19.47 -9.66 -11.16
C SER A 247 -19.73 -11.05 -10.56
N GLU A 248 -18.76 -11.96 -10.64
CA GLU A 248 -18.89 -13.30 -10.05
C GLU A 248 -18.91 -13.27 -8.52
N GLY A 249 -18.13 -12.36 -7.90
CA GLY A 249 -18.19 -12.11 -6.46
C GLY A 249 -19.57 -11.58 -6.03
N ILE A 250 -20.14 -10.63 -6.76
CA ILE A 250 -21.46 -10.09 -6.50
C ILE A 250 -22.56 -11.16 -6.70
N LYS A 251 -22.46 -11.97 -7.76
CA LYS A 251 -23.39 -13.10 -7.97
C LYS A 251 -23.33 -14.10 -6.83
N THR A 252 -22.13 -14.41 -6.33
CA THR A 252 -21.93 -15.31 -5.19
C THR A 252 -22.57 -14.73 -3.93
N LEU A 253 -22.39 -13.43 -3.69
CA LEU A 253 -23.04 -12.74 -2.59
C LEU A 253 -24.57 -12.80 -2.71
N GLY A 254 -25.12 -12.52 -3.89
CA GLY A 254 -26.55 -12.61 -4.14
C GLY A 254 -27.12 -14.00 -3.92
N ARG A 255 -26.43 -15.06 -4.38
CA ARG A 255 -26.85 -16.45 -4.12
C ARG A 255 -26.86 -16.78 -2.62
N ARG A 256 -25.87 -16.31 -1.86
CA ARG A 256 -25.84 -16.50 -0.39
C ARG A 256 -26.96 -15.74 0.30
N LEU A 257 -27.21 -14.50 -0.07
CA LEU A 257 -28.34 -13.74 0.47
C LEU A 257 -29.69 -14.43 0.18
N ALA A 258 -29.88 -14.94 -1.03
CA ALA A 258 -31.08 -15.71 -1.37
C ALA A 258 -31.26 -16.97 -0.50
N LYS A 259 -30.15 -17.71 -0.22
CA LYS A 259 -30.18 -18.86 0.71
C LYS A 259 -30.54 -18.42 2.14
N MET A 260 -29.95 -17.31 2.62
CA MET A 260 -30.25 -16.80 3.96
C MET A 260 -31.70 -16.36 4.07
N ASN A 261 -32.24 -15.68 3.07
CA ASN A 261 -33.64 -15.31 3.03
C ASN A 261 -34.55 -16.53 3.08
N ALA A 262 -34.26 -17.58 2.31
CA ALA A 262 -35.01 -18.82 2.35
C ALA A 262 -34.96 -19.55 3.70
N TYR A 263 -33.95 -19.29 4.54
CA TYR A 263 -33.76 -19.96 5.82
C TYR A 263 -34.32 -19.15 7.00
N PHE A 264 -34.21 -17.82 6.95
CA PHE A 264 -34.52 -16.93 8.08
C PHE A 264 -35.80 -16.10 7.91
N LEU A 265 -36.32 -15.92 6.68
CA LEU A 265 -37.56 -15.18 6.48
C LEU A 265 -38.76 -16.06 6.83
N GLU A 266 -39.67 -15.52 7.61
CA GLU A 266 -40.97 -16.13 7.90
C GLU A 266 -41.98 -15.84 6.77
N ASP A 267 -43.02 -16.66 6.64
CA ASP A 267 -44.04 -16.53 5.59
C ASP A 267 -44.72 -15.17 5.59
N GLU A 268 -44.82 -14.53 6.77
CA GLU A 268 -45.41 -13.18 6.88
C GLU A 268 -44.50 -12.09 6.26
N ASP A 269 -43.18 -12.23 6.33
CA ASP A 269 -42.24 -11.30 5.75
C ASP A 269 -42.20 -11.42 4.23
N ILE A 270 -42.35 -12.65 3.72
CA ILE A 270 -42.42 -12.92 2.27
C ILE A 270 -43.67 -12.33 1.66
N MET A 271 -44.80 -12.32 2.39
CA MET A 271 -46.06 -11.75 1.91
C MET A 271 -46.07 -10.20 1.93
N ARG A 272 -45.12 -9.55 2.62
CA ARG A 272 -45.00 -8.08 2.67
C ARG A 272 -44.06 -7.51 1.61
N MET A 273 -43.26 -8.34 0.94
CA MET A 273 -42.40 -7.94 -0.18
C MET A 273 -43.16 -7.98 -1.51
#